data_b8dc943d59aa84e8ec486c16202a414d
#
_entry.id   b8dc943d59aa84e8ec486c16202a414d
#
_cell.length_a   1.000
_cell.length_b   1.000
_cell.length_c   1.000
_cell.angle_alpha   90.00
_cell.angle_beta   90.00
_cell.angle_gamma   90.00
#
_symmetry.space_group_name_H-M   'P 1'
#
loop_
_entity.id
_entity.type
_entity.pdbx_description
1 polymer ?
#
loop_
_entity_poly.entity_id
_entity_poly.type
_entity_poly.pdbx_seq_one_letter_code
_entity_poly.pdbx_strand_id
1 'polypeptide(L)'
;NLSRESLAAPQAGDVVHQLSHAAIIPSSLQPRAIFTPEQLAELVDSIKEHGIIQPLIVRKTQSGKYELIAGERRWRASGILGLSTVPAIIREASDKDVLELALIENLQRENLSPLEEAAGYMRLKTEFRMKQGDIAKRVGKSRAAVANSMRLLDLPQPVQDMLGNTFISVG
;
A
#
# COMPACT_ATOMS: atom_id res chain seq x y z
N ASN A 1 -8.85 1.12 -20.26
CA ASN A 1 -9.12 0.96 -18.82
C ASN A 1 -8.26 -0.18 -18.29
N LEU A 2 -7.00 0.11 -17.99
CA LEU A 2 -6.16 -0.79 -17.21
C LEU A 2 -6.84 -1.03 -15.86
N SER A 3 -7.03 -2.28 -15.48
CA SER A 3 -7.61 -2.57 -14.16
C SER A 3 -6.68 -1.97 -13.10
N ARG A 4 -7.22 -1.27 -12.13
CA ARG A 4 -6.46 -0.55 -11.07
C ARG A 4 -5.56 -1.49 -10.24
N GLU A 5 -5.80 -2.80 -10.28
CA GLU A 5 -4.94 -3.84 -9.70
C GLU A 5 -3.55 -3.87 -10.34
N SER A 6 -3.44 -3.38 -11.56
CA SER A 6 -2.20 -3.40 -12.31
C SER A 6 -1.24 -2.25 -11.99
N LEU A 7 -1.67 -1.26 -11.19
CA LEU A 7 -0.83 -0.09 -10.88
C LEU A 7 0.29 -0.40 -9.88
N ALA A 8 0.10 -1.30 -8.94
CA ALA A 8 1.06 -1.58 -7.86
C ALA A 8 1.96 -2.81 -8.12
N ALA A 9 1.77 -3.52 -9.23
CA ALA A 9 2.55 -4.70 -9.58
C ALA A 9 3.09 -4.61 -11.02
N PRO A 10 4.29 -5.18 -11.30
CA PRO A 10 4.80 -5.31 -12.66
C PRO A 10 3.87 -6.15 -13.54
N GLN A 11 3.77 -5.78 -14.82
CA GLN A 11 2.95 -6.47 -15.81
C GLN A 11 3.77 -6.90 -17.01
N ALA A 12 3.24 -7.87 -17.76
CA ALA A 12 3.83 -8.25 -19.01
C ALA A 12 3.80 -7.05 -20.00
N GLY A 13 4.96 -6.70 -20.54
CA GLY A 13 5.11 -5.56 -21.44
C GLY A 13 5.54 -4.25 -20.79
N ASP A 14 5.71 -4.22 -19.47
CA ASP A 14 6.26 -3.04 -18.79
C ASP A 14 7.70 -2.77 -19.19
N VAL A 15 8.00 -1.50 -19.38
CA VAL A 15 9.37 -1.03 -19.63
C VAL A 15 10.02 -0.68 -18.30
N VAL A 16 11.13 -1.33 -17.99
CA VAL A 16 11.93 -1.02 -16.79
C VAL A 16 12.96 0.05 -17.13
N HIS A 17 12.92 1.14 -16.41
CA HIS A 17 13.86 2.26 -16.51
C HIS A 17 14.84 2.24 -15.35
N GLN A 18 16.10 2.61 -15.59
CA GLN A 18 17.07 2.90 -14.54
C GLN A 18 16.90 4.37 -14.14
N LEU A 19 16.32 4.62 -13.00
CA LEU A 19 16.09 5.99 -12.49
C LEU A 19 17.12 6.32 -11.41
N SER A 20 17.56 7.58 -11.38
CA SER A 20 18.38 8.07 -10.27
C SER A 20 17.64 7.90 -8.95
N HIS A 21 18.29 7.31 -7.95
CA HIS A 21 17.72 7.16 -6.61
C HIS A 21 17.29 8.52 -6.02
N ALA A 22 18.10 9.56 -6.23
CA ALA A 22 17.83 10.92 -5.75
C ALA A 22 16.61 11.60 -6.44
N ALA A 23 16.21 11.11 -7.61
CA ALA A 23 15.03 11.61 -8.32
C ALA A 23 13.71 11.00 -7.81
N ILE A 24 13.80 9.93 -6.99
CA ILE A 24 12.63 9.25 -6.44
C ILE A 24 12.35 9.78 -5.03
N ILE A 25 11.11 10.17 -4.80
CA ILE A 25 10.61 10.64 -3.50
C ILE A 25 9.54 9.68 -2.96
N PRO A 26 9.46 9.48 -1.63
CA PRO A 26 8.39 8.70 -1.04
C PRO A 26 7.04 9.39 -1.29
N SER A 27 5.95 8.62 -1.33
CA SER A 27 4.62 9.21 -1.45
C SER A 27 4.23 9.93 -0.17
N SER A 28 3.78 11.17 -0.30
CA SER A 28 3.20 11.95 0.80
C SER A 28 1.81 11.43 1.21
N LEU A 29 1.18 10.64 0.35
CA LEU A 29 -0.17 10.10 0.53
C LEU A 29 -0.17 8.74 1.24
N GLN A 30 1.00 8.08 1.35
CA GLN A 30 1.14 6.81 2.06
C GLN A 30 1.48 7.04 3.53
N PRO A 31 0.79 6.37 4.49
CA PRO A 31 1.23 6.39 5.87
C PRO A 31 2.65 5.80 5.95
N ARG A 32 3.54 6.44 6.71
CA ARG A 32 4.92 5.97 6.92
C ARG A 32 4.89 4.54 7.43
N ALA A 33 5.24 3.58 6.60
CA ALA A 33 5.45 2.22 7.04
C ALA A 33 6.63 2.18 8.02
N ILE A 34 6.36 1.78 9.26
CA ILE A 34 7.40 1.53 10.25
C ILE A 34 7.96 0.15 9.92
N PHE A 35 9.17 0.12 9.38
CA PHE A 35 9.90 -1.14 9.17
C PHE A 35 10.84 -1.38 10.33
N THR A 36 10.90 -2.61 10.82
CA THR A 36 11.90 -2.96 11.82
C THR A 36 13.30 -2.95 11.18
N PRO A 37 14.33 -2.54 11.93
CA PRO A 37 15.71 -2.53 11.42
C PRO A 37 16.15 -3.89 10.87
N GLU A 38 15.72 -4.99 11.51
CA GLU A 38 16.07 -6.37 11.13
C GLU A 38 15.48 -6.72 9.74
N GLN A 39 14.21 -6.43 9.52
CA GLN A 39 13.54 -6.68 8.23
C GLN A 39 14.16 -5.89 7.07
N LEU A 40 14.72 -4.73 7.37
CA LEU A 40 15.39 -3.91 6.36
C LEU A 40 16.81 -4.42 6.11
N ALA A 41 17.51 -4.91 7.13
CA ALA A 41 18.86 -5.47 7.02
C ALA A 41 18.89 -6.72 6.11
N GLU A 42 17.97 -7.67 6.30
CA GLU A 42 17.84 -8.84 5.43
C GLU A 42 17.64 -8.46 3.96
N LEU A 43 16.82 -7.43 3.71
CA LEU A 43 16.57 -6.95 2.35
C LEU A 43 17.81 -6.24 1.77
N VAL A 44 18.56 -5.51 2.58
CA VAL A 44 19.81 -4.87 2.17
C VAL A 44 20.82 -5.92 1.73
N ASP A 45 21.00 -7.00 2.50
CA ASP A 45 21.89 -8.11 2.15
C ASP A 45 21.45 -8.80 0.86
N SER A 46 20.16 -9.06 0.70
CA SER A 46 19.61 -9.64 -0.54
C SER A 46 19.85 -8.75 -1.75
N ILE A 47 19.63 -7.43 -1.64
CA ILE A 47 19.86 -6.48 -2.74
C ILE A 47 21.34 -6.34 -3.05
N LYS A 48 22.21 -6.43 -2.07
CA LYS A 48 23.67 -6.40 -2.25
C LYS A 48 24.16 -7.58 -3.07
N GLU A 49 23.56 -8.76 -2.86
CA GLU A 49 23.96 -10.00 -3.53
C GLU A 49 23.33 -10.14 -4.93
N HIS A 50 22.04 -9.85 -5.06
CA HIS A 50 21.25 -10.17 -6.25
C HIS A 50 20.75 -8.92 -7.02
N GLY A 51 20.99 -7.71 -6.48
CA GLY A 51 20.35 -6.51 -7.00
C GLY A 51 18.87 -6.42 -6.68
N ILE A 52 18.21 -5.39 -7.25
CA ILE A 52 16.76 -5.23 -7.13
C ILE A 52 16.09 -6.04 -8.24
N ILE A 53 15.63 -7.26 -7.91
CA ILE A 53 14.99 -8.18 -8.87
C ILE A 53 13.62 -7.64 -9.30
N GLN A 54 12.81 -7.18 -8.35
CA GLN A 54 11.50 -6.62 -8.64
C GLN A 54 11.59 -5.09 -8.69
N PRO A 55 11.32 -4.45 -9.86
CA PRO A 55 11.45 -3.01 -10.00
C PRO A 55 10.50 -2.25 -9.07
N LEU A 56 10.86 -1.01 -8.75
CA LEU A 56 9.98 -0.05 -8.08
C LEU A 56 8.86 0.36 -9.04
N ILE A 57 7.74 0.83 -8.49
CA ILE A 57 6.68 1.44 -9.29
C ILE A 57 6.55 2.89 -8.86
N VAL A 58 6.66 3.78 -9.83
CA VAL A 58 6.67 5.22 -9.61
C VAL A 58 5.73 5.93 -10.58
N ARG A 59 5.32 7.13 -10.23
CA ARG A 59 4.67 8.07 -11.16
C ARG A 59 5.49 9.34 -11.31
N LYS A 60 5.41 9.97 -12.46
CA LYS A 60 6.05 11.26 -12.70
C LYS A 60 5.24 12.36 -12.03
N THR A 61 5.91 13.23 -11.28
CA THR A 61 5.30 14.41 -10.66
C THR A 61 5.42 15.63 -11.59
N GLN A 62 4.64 16.66 -11.33
CA GLN A 62 4.73 17.94 -12.06
C GLN A 62 6.08 18.63 -11.88
N SER A 63 6.78 18.37 -10.76
CA SER A 63 8.12 18.90 -10.50
C SER A 63 9.25 18.16 -11.24
N GLY A 64 8.92 17.15 -12.05
CA GLY A 64 9.90 16.35 -12.80
C GLY A 64 10.56 15.24 -11.98
N LYS A 65 10.24 15.10 -10.69
CA LYS A 65 10.63 13.96 -9.85
C LYS A 65 9.69 12.78 -10.05
N TYR A 66 10.05 11.66 -9.45
CA TYR A 66 9.25 10.44 -9.46
C TYR A 66 8.73 10.15 -8.04
N GLU A 67 7.43 10.03 -7.88
CA GLU A 67 6.81 9.66 -6.60
C GLU A 67 6.58 8.16 -6.55
N LEU A 68 6.96 7.53 -5.44
CA LEU A 68 6.88 6.09 -5.25
C LEU A 68 5.42 5.65 -5.05
N ILE A 69 4.96 4.72 -5.89
CA ILE A 69 3.65 4.06 -5.74
C ILE A 69 3.82 2.76 -4.94
N ALA A 70 4.84 1.95 -5.29
CA ALA A 70 5.13 0.69 -4.60
C ALA A 70 6.63 0.41 -4.56
N GLY A 71 7.08 -0.28 -3.50
CA GLY A 71 8.47 -0.70 -3.33
C GLY A 71 9.27 0.15 -2.34
N GLU A 72 8.66 0.79 -1.35
CA GLU A 72 9.34 1.67 -0.40
C GLU A 72 10.47 0.97 0.37
N ARG A 73 10.30 -0.31 0.78
CA ARG A 73 11.37 -1.07 1.43
C ARG A 73 12.60 -1.21 0.53
N ARG A 74 12.40 -1.50 -0.76
CA ARG A 74 13.48 -1.64 -1.75
C ARG A 74 14.16 -0.30 -2.02
N TRP A 75 13.40 0.77 -2.11
CA TRP A 75 13.94 2.12 -2.25
C TRP A 75 14.78 2.52 -1.04
N ARG A 76 14.31 2.27 0.19
CA ARG A 76 15.10 2.56 1.41
C ARG A 76 16.36 1.70 1.48
N ALA A 77 16.25 0.41 1.22
CA ALA A 77 17.40 -0.50 1.22
C ALA A 77 18.46 -0.09 0.17
N SER A 78 18.02 0.33 -1.02
CA SER A 78 18.94 0.83 -2.06
C SER A 78 19.63 2.13 -1.66
N GLY A 79 18.97 2.99 -0.89
CA GLY A 79 19.56 4.18 -0.31
C GLY A 79 20.63 3.86 0.74
N ILE A 80 20.40 2.86 1.60
CA ILE A 80 21.39 2.38 2.58
C ILE A 80 22.63 1.84 1.86
N LEU A 81 22.43 1.13 0.74
CA LEU A 81 23.54 0.61 -0.09
C LEU A 81 24.23 1.69 -0.92
N GLY A 82 23.72 2.91 -0.96
CA GLY A 82 24.28 4.00 -1.77
C GLY A 82 24.16 3.79 -3.27
N LEU A 83 23.14 3.05 -3.73
CA LEU A 83 22.92 2.83 -5.15
C LEU A 83 22.56 4.16 -5.84
N SER A 84 23.26 4.50 -6.90
CA SER A 84 23.02 5.74 -7.67
C SER A 84 21.75 5.64 -8.50
N THR A 85 21.41 4.44 -9.01
CA THR A 85 20.23 4.17 -9.81
C THR A 85 19.48 2.94 -9.30
N VAL A 86 18.18 2.89 -9.59
CA VAL A 86 17.32 1.76 -9.24
C VAL A 86 16.39 1.43 -10.41
N PRO A 87 16.06 0.14 -10.64
CA PRO A 87 15.11 -0.25 -11.66
C PRO A 87 13.69 0.16 -11.24
N ALA A 88 12.99 0.86 -12.12
CA ALA A 88 11.63 1.34 -11.87
C ALA A 88 10.75 1.27 -13.12
N ILE A 89 9.46 1.05 -12.89
CA ILE A 89 8.40 1.13 -13.91
C ILE A 89 7.65 2.45 -13.66
N ILE A 90 7.49 3.24 -14.72
CA ILE A 90 6.76 4.51 -14.65
C ILE A 90 5.30 4.25 -15.00
N ARG A 91 4.39 4.62 -14.10
CA ARG A 91 2.94 4.52 -14.30
C ARG A 91 2.29 5.90 -14.34
N GLU A 92 1.26 6.03 -15.15
CA GLU A 92 0.33 7.14 -15.04
C GLU A 92 -0.70 6.82 -13.95
N ALA A 93 -0.69 7.61 -12.87
CA ALA A 93 -1.61 7.45 -11.74
C ALA A 93 -1.99 8.81 -11.18
N SER A 94 -3.27 9.01 -10.90
CA SER A 94 -3.77 10.19 -10.19
C SER A 94 -3.48 10.10 -8.68
N ASP A 95 -3.57 11.22 -7.96
CA ASP A 95 -3.49 11.22 -6.49
C ASP A 95 -4.51 10.29 -5.87
N LYS A 96 -5.70 10.23 -6.45
CA LYS A 96 -6.77 9.32 -6.01
C LYS A 96 -6.37 7.85 -6.16
N ASP A 97 -5.72 7.48 -7.26
CA ASP A 97 -5.26 6.09 -7.48
C ASP A 97 -4.16 5.72 -6.47
N VAL A 98 -3.22 6.62 -6.20
CA VAL A 98 -2.15 6.40 -5.21
C VAL A 98 -2.73 6.26 -3.81
N LEU A 99 -3.68 7.11 -3.43
CA LEU A 99 -4.34 7.05 -2.12
C LEU A 99 -5.18 5.77 -1.95
N GLU A 100 -5.89 5.34 -3.00
CA GLU A 100 -6.63 4.07 -3.00
C GLU A 100 -5.69 2.89 -2.76
N LEU A 101 -4.57 2.82 -3.48
CA LEU A 101 -3.56 1.77 -3.31
C LEU A 101 -2.95 1.76 -1.91
N ALA A 102 -2.61 2.93 -1.38
CA ALA A 102 -2.08 3.07 -0.04
C ALA A 102 -3.07 2.58 1.03
N LEU A 103 -4.35 2.87 0.86
CA LEU A 103 -5.40 2.41 1.78
C LEU A 103 -5.58 0.89 1.71
N ILE A 104 -5.56 0.31 0.52
CA ILE A 104 -5.66 -1.16 0.34
C ILE A 104 -4.44 -1.86 0.95
N GLU A 105 -3.21 -1.35 0.71
CA GLU A 105 -2.00 -1.90 1.31
C GLU A 105 -2.08 -1.88 2.84
N ASN A 106 -2.52 -0.76 3.41
CA ASN A 106 -2.70 -0.65 4.86
C ASN A 106 -3.73 -1.65 5.40
N LEU A 107 -4.83 -1.89 4.67
CA LEU A 107 -5.86 -2.86 5.05
C LEU A 107 -5.41 -4.33 4.97
N GLN A 108 -4.32 -4.62 4.28
CA GLN A 108 -3.72 -5.97 4.21
C GLN A 108 -2.73 -6.23 5.36
N ARG A 109 -2.54 -5.29 6.29
CA ARG A 109 -1.66 -5.50 7.46
C ARG A 109 -2.34 -6.39 8.49
N GLU A 110 -1.55 -7.28 9.11
CA GLU A 110 -2.05 -8.27 10.08
C GLU A 110 -2.52 -7.69 11.42
N ASN A 111 -2.13 -6.46 11.76
CA ASN A 111 -2.33 -5.87 13.10
C ASN A 111 -3.36 -4.73 13.13
N LEU A 112 -4.36 -4.75 12.26
CA LEU A 112 -5.44 -3.77 12.30
C LEU A 112 -6.47 -4.17 13.37
N SER A 113 -6.96 -3.19 14.13
CA SER A 113 -8.15 -3.41 14.95
C SER A 113 -9.39 -3.60 14.08
N PRO A 114 -10.43 -4.30 14.58
CA PRO A 114 -11.69 -4.48 13.84
C PRO A 114 -12.32 -3.16 13.39
N LEU A 115 -12.19 -2.10 14.17
CA LEU A 115 -12.73 -0.79 13.84
C LEU A 115 -11.89 -0.05 12.78
N GLU A 116 -10.56 -0.18 12.83
CA GLU A 116 -9.69 0.38 11.78
C GLU A 116 -9.96 -0.30 10.44
N GLU A 117 -10.12 -1.62 10.44
CA GLU A 117 -10.49 -2.39 9.26
C GLU A 117 -11.85 -1.93 8.71
N ALA A 118 -12.85 -1.82 9.56
CA ALA A 118 -14.20 -1.35 9.20
C ALA A 118 -14.17 0.07 8.62
N ALA A 119 -13.44 0.99 9.26
CA ALA A 119 -13.28 2.37 8.80
C ALA A 119 -12.58 2.43 7.43
N GLY A 120 -11.55 1.62 7.21
CA GLY A 120 -10.87 1.52 5.93
C GLY A 120 -11.79 1.03 4.81
N TYR A 121 -12.60 0.00 5.06
CA TYR A 121 -13.59 -0.47 4.08
C TYR A 121 -14.66 0.58 3.78
N MET A 122 -15.12 1.31 4.81
CA MET A 122 -16.08 2.39 4.63
C MET A 122 -15.49 3.51 3.76
N ARG A 123 -14.22 3.88 3.95
CA ARG A 123 -13.52 4.85 3.11
C ARG A 123 -13.42 4.39 1.66
N LEU A 124 -13.06 3.13 1.41
CA LEU A 124 -13.04 2.57 0.05
C LEU A 124 -14.42 2.65 -0.63
N LYS A 125 -15.50 2.40 0.13
CA LYS A 125 -16.86 2.49 -0.38
C LYS A 125 -17.29 3.93 -0.67
N THR A 126 -17.04 4.87 0.24
CA THR A 126 -17.56 6.25 0.16
C THR A 126 -16.68 7.17 -0.68
N GLU A 127 -15.38 7.23 -0.42
CA GLU A 127 -14.44 8.12 -1.09
C GLU A 127 -14.07 7.62 -2.50
N PHE A 128 -13.87 6.30 -2.62
CA PHE A 128 -13.46 5.67 -3.88
C PHE A 128 -14.61 5.04 -4.67
N ARG A 129 -15.83 5.04 -4.10
CA ARG A 129 -17.06 4.51 -4.72
C ARG A 129 -16.94 3.04 -5.12
N MET A 130 -16.15 2.27 -4.37
CA MET A 130 -15.99 0.84 -4.61
C MET A 130 -17.20 0.06 -4.12
N LYS A 131 -17.57 -1.00 -4.86
CA LYS A 131 -18.58 -1.96 -4.41
C LYS A 131 -17.96 -2.92 -3.39
N GLN A 132 -18.75 -3.40 -2.43
CA GLN A 132 -18.28 -4.34 -1.40
C GLN A 132 -17.61 -5.59 -1.98
N GLY A 133 -18.09 -6.10 -3.13
CA GLY A 133 -17.48 -7.23 -3.81
C GLY A 133 -16.08 -6.94 -4.37
N ASP A 134 -15.86 -5.71 -4.86
CA ASP A 134 -14.55 -5.29 -5.37
C ASP A 134 -13.58 -5.05 -4.22
N ILE A 135 -14.05 -4.48 -3.10
CA ILE A 135 -13.26 -4.34 -1.86
C ILE A 135 -12.81 -5.72 -1.38
N ALA A 136 -13.76 -6.67 -1.28
CA ALA A 136 -13.50 -8.03 -0.83
C ALA A 136 -12.41 -8.72 -1.65
N LYS A 137 -12.49 -8.65 -2.97
CA LYS A 137 -11.47 -9.19 -3.88
C LYS A 137 -10.10 -8.59 -3.62
N ARG A 138 -10.01 -7.26 -3.45
CA ARG A 138 -8.75 -6.55 -3.27
C ARG A 138 -8.06 -6.81 -1.94
N VAL A 139 -8.85 -7.03 -0.89
CA VAL A 139 -8.31 -7.30 0.45
C VAL A 139 -8.20 -8.80 0.75
N GLY A 140 -8.58 -9.68 -0.20
CA GLY A 140 -8.51 -11.14 -0.03
C GLY A 140 -9.52 -11.70 0.98
N LYS A 141 -10.68 -11.04 1.13
CA LYS A 141 -11.75 -11.44 2.06
C LYS A 141 -13.04 -11.79 1.33
N SER A 142 -13.99 -12.42 2.01
CA SER A 142 -15.34 -12.62 1.47
C SER A 142 -16.14 -11.31 1.51
N ARG A 143 -17.12 -11.17 0.59
CA ARG A 143 -18.05 -10.01 0.60
C ARG A 143 -18.82 -9.92 1.92
N ALA A 144 -19.19 -11.08 2.49
CA ALA A 144 -19.89 -11.14 3.78
C ALA A 144 -19.00 -10.63 4.92
N ALA A 145 -17.72 -11.01 4.94
CA ALA A 145 -16.76 -10.53 5.94
C ALA A 145 -16.61 -9.01 5.88
N VAL A 146 -16.45 -8.44 4.69
CA VAL A 146 -16.37 -6.99 4.50
C VAL A 146 -17.66 -6.30 4.96
N ALA A 147 -18.83 -6.83 4.60
CA ALA A 147 -20.11 -6.27 5.03
C ALA A 147 -20.30 -6.32 6.55
N ASN A 148 -19.92 -7.43 7.19
CA ASN A 148 -20.02 -7.60 8.64
C ASN A 148 -19.05 -6.66 9.36
N SER A 149 -17.81 -6.53 8.87
CA SER A 149 -16.84 -5.58 9.43
C SER A 149 -17.39 -4.15 9.38
N MET A 150 -17.96 -3.71 8.26
CA MET A 150 -18.52 -2.36 8.12
C MET A 150 -19.66 -2.09 9.10
N ARG A 151 -20.46 -3.11 9.48
CA ARG A 151 -21.55 -2.97 10.47
C ARG A 151 -21.05 -2.65 11.88
N LEU A 152 -19.78 -2.89 12.19
CA LEU A 152 -19.20 -2.50 13.48
C LEU A 152 -19.26 -0.99 13.71
N LEU A 153 -19.27 -0.20 12.64
CA LEU A 153 -19.40 1.26 12.72
C LEU A 153 -20.84 1.72 13.05
N ASP A 154 -21.84 0.84 12.92
CA ASP A 154 -23.24 1.11 13.27
C ASP A 154 -23.51 0.82 14.76
N LEU A 155 -22.56 0.24 15.49
CA LEU A 155 -22.69 -0.07 16.92
C LEU A 155 -22.64 1.22 17.75
N PRO A 156 -23.33 1.25 18.93
CA PRO A 156 -23.19 2.37 19.88
C PRO A 156 -21.73 2.63 20.26
N GLN A 157 -21.39 3.91 20.45
CA GLN A 157 -20.00 4.32 20.74
C GLN A 157 -19.35 3.56 21.92
N PRO A 158 -20.04 3.28 23.05
CA PRO A 158 -19.44 2.51 24.15
C PRO A 158 -18.99 1.11 23.73
N VAL A 159 -19.72 0.47 22.79
CA VAL A 159 -19.36 -0.86 22.27
C VAL A 159 -18.17 -0.77 21.32
N GLN A 160 -18.13 0.28 20.47
CA GLN A 160 -16.96 0.53 19.63
C GLN A 160 -15.70 0.79 20.47
N ASP A 161 -15.79 1.53 21.56
CA ASP A 161 -14.68 1.80 22.48
C ASP A 161 -14.15 0.52 23.11
N MET A 162 -15.04 -0.42 23.48
CA MET A 162 -14.66 -1.75 23.98
C MET A 162 -13.92 -2.58 22.93
N LEU A 163 -14.38 -2.55 21.66
CA LEU A 163 -13.70 -3.24 20.56
C LEU A 163 -12.32 -2.63 20.28
N GLY A 164 -12.20 -1.31 20.33
CA GLY A 164 -10.93 -0.59 20.12
C GLY A 164 -9.90 -0.90 21.22
N ASN A 165 -10.36 -1.15 22.44
CA ASN A 165 -9.51 -1.47 23.60
C ASN A 165 -9.27 -2.99 23.78
N THR A 166 -9.68 -3.82 22.83
CA THR A 166 -9.54 -5.29 22.86
C THR A 166 -10.22 -6.01 24.03
N PHE A 167 -11.19 -5.39 24.70
CA PHE A 167 -11.95 -6.01 25.80
C PHE A 167 -12.99 -7.03 25.34
N ILE A 168 -13.40 -6.95 24.05
CA ILE A 168 -14.33 -7.92 23.43
C ILE A 168 -13.81 -8.32 22.06
N SER A 169 -14.04 -9.57 21.66
CA SER A 169 -13.73 -10.04 20.31
C SER A 169 -14.96 -9.99 19.42
N VAL A 170 -14.73 -9.90 18.13
CA VAL A 170 -15.77 -10.06 17.11
C VAL A 170 -15.91 -11.55 16.86
N GLY A 171 -17.06 -12.13 17.28
CA GLY A 171 -17.40 -13.54 17.05
C GLY A 171 -17.76 -13.87 15.60
#